data_86676f8a401c32e745aac7ae6c3777c6
#
_entry.id   86676f8a401c32e745aac7ae6c3777c6
#
_cell.length_a   1.000
_cell.length_b   1.000
_cell.length_c   1.000
_cell.angle_alpha   90.00
_cell.angle_beta   90.00
_cell.angle_gamma   90.00
#
_symmetry.space_group_name_H-M   'P 1'
#
loop_
_entity.id
_entity.type
_entity.pdbx_description
1 polymer ?
#
loop_
_entity_poly.entity_id
_entity_poly.type
_entity_poly.pdbx_seq_one_letter_code
_entity_poly.pdbx_strand_id
1 'polypeptide(L)'
;MRLLTASVAIIAVLATVSARPAGFDFHALTESSGRPADSRGAGDGHALQEMLGGSQGPQRWRQAPKLTILVSVMEYEQGGDVEYLATDERLSDADIAELVRDLTDGLAVLTANTFEQFSSVSREIVAAGATVRVSRPDQIVAGRFNGLRRSVKTLGFGGRRARKDGTITAGAILLDSEFDRTSASRRLLRTHELGHALGYNHVHSRTSIMNPRIGVEPNDFDRAAALIAFRVPAFVASR
;
A
#
# COMPACT_ATOMS: atom_id res chain seq x y z
N MET A 1 31.13 25.26 -54.92
CA MET A 1 30.71 23.97 -54.33
C MET A 1 31.07 23.99 -52.87
N ARG A 2 30.12 24.23 -51.96
CA ARG A 2 30.30 24.18 -50.50
C ARG A 2 29.61 22.94 -49.99
N LEU A 3 30.38 22.00 -49.44
CA LEU A 3 29.88 20.80 -48.74
C LEU A 3 29.38 21.21 -47.35
N LEU A 4 28.07 21.00 -47.10
CA LEU A 4 27.47 21.08 -45.80
C LEU A 4 27.65 19.70 -45.11
N THR A 5 28.48 19.64 -44.09
CA THR A 5 28.58 18.49 -43.18
C THR A 5 27.49 18.59 -42.14
N ALA A 6 26.48 17.70 -42.18
CA ALA A 6 25.47 17.57 -41.17
C ALA A 6 26.04 16.71 -40.02
N SER A 7 26.21 17.33 -38.85
CA SER A 7 26.53 16.62 -37.62
C SER A 7 25.26 16.01 -37.01
N VAL A 8 25.19 14.69 -37.00
CA VAL A 8 24.14 13.94 -36.28
C VAL A 8 24.56 13.85 -34.83
N ALA A 9 23.86 14.57 -33.97
CA ALA A 9 24.00 14.42 -32.50
C ALA A 9 23.23 13.18 -32.05
N ILE A 10 23.96 12.14 -31.67
CA ILE A 10 23.39 10.96 -30.99
C ILE A 10 23.15 11.36 -29.54
N ILE A 11 21.88 11.59 -29.18
CA ILE A 11 21.46 11.73 -27.79
C ILE A 11 21.38 10.31 -27.20
N ALA A 12 22.40 9.93 -26.44
CA ALA A 12 22.36 8.73 -25.62
C ALA A 12 21.41 9.00 -24.44
N VAL A 13 20.22 8.46 -24.50
CA VAL A 13 19.32 8.39 -23.34
C VAL A 13 19.91 7.33 -22.41
N LEU A 14 20.66 7.78 -21.42
CA LEU A 14 21.02 6.96 -20.28
C LEU A 14 19.76 6.67 -19.48
N ALA A 15 19.18 5.47 -19.67
CA ALA A 15 18.19 4.94 -18.75
C ALA A 15 18.86 4.74 -17.39
N THR A 16 18.72 5.71 -16.51
CA THR A 16 19.06 5.55 -15.10
C THR A 16 18.09 4.53 -14.53
N VAL A 17 18.57 3.32 -14.29
CA VAL A 17 17.90 2.34 -13.45
C VAL A 17 17.84 2.96 -12.06
N SER A 18 16.73 3.58 -11.73
CA SER A 18 16.50 4.16 -10.40
C SER A 18 16.40 3.02 -9.41
N ALA A 19 17.41 2.88 -8.55
CA ALA A 19 17.39 1.92 -7.47
C ALA A 19 16.22 2.27 -6.53
N ARG A 20 15.37 1.29 -6.18
CA ARG A 20 14.33 1.46 -5.17
C ARG A 20 14.96 2.09 -3.92
N PRO A 21 14.36 3.14 -3.34
CA PRO A 21 14.91 3.72 -2.13
C PRO A 21 15.00 2.64 -1.08
N ALA A 22 16.18 2.41 -0.56
CA ALA A 22 16.44 1.42 0.46
C ALA A 22 15.45 1.62 1.63
N GLY A 23 14.56 0.65 1.85
CA GLY A 23 13.72 0.57 3.03
C GLY A 23 12.23 0.88 2.86
N PHE A 24 11.67 1.06 1.65
CA PHE A 24 10.21 1.05 1.49
C PHE A 24 9.77 -0.24 0.81
N ASP A 25 8.93 -1.02 1.53
CA ASP A 25 8.47 -2.33 1.08
C ASP A 25 7.04 -2.22 0.56
N PHE A 26 6.87 -2.38 -0.76
CA PHE A 26 5.58 -2.36 -1.44
C PHE A 26 5.14 -3.78 -1.79
N HIS A 27 3.89 -4.08 -1.51
CA HIS A 27 3.21 -5.29 -1.93
C HIS A 27 2.13 -4.95 -2.95
N ALA A 28 1.96 -5.79 -3.96
CA ALA A 28 1.03 -5.57 -5.06
C ALA A 28 -0.14 -6.54 -4.99
N LEU A 29 -1.35 -6.04 -5.19
CA LEU A 29 -2.55 -6.85 -5.39
C LEU A 29 -2.83 -7.00 -6.89
N THR A 30 -2.92 -8.25 -7.37
CA THR A 30 -3.17 -8.53 -8.78
C THR A 30 -4.61 -8.99 -9.04
N GLU A 31 -5.13 -8.61 -10.21
CA GLU A 31 -6.38 -9.13 -10.74
C GLU A 31 -6.14 -10.55 -11.27
N SER A 32 -6.50 -11.58 -10.52
CA SER A 32 -6.44 -12.97 -11.01
C SER A 32 -7.68 -13.74 -10.62
N SER A 33 -8.34 -14.31 -11.60
CA SER A 33 -9.56 -15.11 -11.49
C SER A 33 -9.36 -16.55 -10.99
N GLY A 34 -8.34 -16.82 -10.18
CA GLY A 34 -8.10 -18.12 -9.62
C GLY A 34 -8.66 -18.26 -8.20
N ARG A 35 -9.36 -19.38 -7.94
CA ARG A 35 -9.81 -19.78 -6.62
C ARG A 35 -8.61 -19.80 -5.65
N PRO A 36 -8.73 -19.29 -4.38
CA PRO A 36 -7.68 -19.48 -3.40
C PRO A 36 -7.25 -20.95 -3.35
N ALA A 37 -5.96 -21.21 -3.28
CA ALA A 37 -5.48 -22.56 -3.11
C ALA A 37 -6.09 -23.12 -1.83
N ASP A 38 -6.82 -24.22 -1.96
CA ASP A 38 -7.46 -24.92 -0.85
C ASP A 38 -6.36 -25.67 -0.10
N SER A 39 -5.57 -24.94 0.67
CA SER A 39 -4.46 -25.47 1.48
C SER A 39 -5.02 -26.10 2.76
N ARG A 40 -5.74 -27.21 2.61
CA ARG A 40 -6.08 -28.11 3.69
C ARG A 40 -4.78 -28.72 4.22
N GLY A 41 -4.20 -28.12 5.25
CA GLY A 41 -3.06 -28.75 5.93
C GLY A 41 -1.99 -27.85 6.54
N ALA A 42 -1.86 -26.60 6.16
CA ALA A 42 -0.98 -25.69 6.88
C ALA A 42 -1.71 -25.19 8.14
N GLY A 43 -1.17 -25.48 9.33
CA GLY A 43 -1.76 -25.00 10.58
C GLY A 43 -1.77 -23.47 10.66
N ASP A 44 -2.67 -22.91 11.48
CA ASP A 44 -2.81 -21.44 11.67
C ASP A 44 -1.47 -20.74 11.97
N GLY A 45 -0.52 -21.44 12.62
CA GLY A 45 0.81 -20.93 12.92
C GLY A 45 1.62 -20.57 11.68
N HIS A 46 1.54 -21.35 10.59
CA HIS A 46 2.26 -21.04 9.34
C HIS A 46 1.66 -19.80 8.66
N ALA A 47 0.34 -19.72 8.54
CA ALA A 47 -0.34 -18.58 7.96
C ALA A 47 -0.10 -17.28 8.76
N LEU A 48 -0.03 -17.36 10.08
CA LEU A 48 0.35 -16.23 10.94
C LEU A 48 1.80 -15.79 10.70
N GLN A 49 2.73 -16.73 10.48
CA GLN A 49 4.11 -16.40 10.13
C GLN A 49 4.20 -15.71 8.77
N GLU A 50 3.43 -16.17 7.77
CA GLU A 50 3.33 -15.49 6.47
C GLU A 50 2.88 -14.04 6.68
N MET A 51 1.77 -13.82 7.36
CA MET A 51 1.16 -12.50 7.55
C MET A 51 2.00 -11.55 8.38
N LEU A 52 2.63 -12.04 9.44
CA LEU A 52 3.32 -11.22 10.45
C LEU A 52 4.83 -11.10 10.25
N GLY A 53 5.39 -11.65 9.16
CA GLY A 53 6.81 -11.46 8.81
C GLY A 53 7.78 -12.42 9.47
N GLY A 54 7.32 -13.60 9.92
CA GLY A 54 8.18 -14.70 10.35
C GLY A 54 9.01 -14.43 11.61
N SER A 55 10.29 -14.78 11.59
CA SER A 55 11.18 -14.78 12.78
C SER A 55 11.54 -13.39 13.33
N GLN A 56 11.32 -12.34 12.56
CA GLN A 56 11.60 -10.95 13.00
C GLN A 56 10.45 -10.34 13.82
N GLY A 57 9.33 -11.04 13.92
CA GLY A 57 8.13 -10.56 14.58
C GLY A 57 7.35 -9.50 13.78
N PRO A 58 6.17 -9.10 14.29
CA PRO A 58 5.28 -8.21 13.56
C PRO A 58 5.84 -6.79 13.49
N GLN A 59 5.82 -6.23 12.28
CA GLN A 59 6.00 -4.80 12.08
C GLN A 59 4.67 -4.09 12.41
N ARG A 60 4.73 -2.96 13.11
CA ARG A 60 3.51 -2.24 13.52
C ARG A 60 3.74 -0.77 13.81
N TRP A 61 2.68 0.01 13.69
CA TRP A 61 2.60 1.34 14.25
C TRP A 61 2.53 1.28 15.79
N ARG A 62 3.27 2.17 16.48
CA ARG A 62 3.23 2.29 17.95
C ARG A 62 2.13 3.24 18.43
N GLN A 63 1.68 4.13 17.54
CA GLN A 63 0.61 5.09 17.74
C GLN A 63 -0.26 5.10 16.48
N ALA A 64 -1.51 5.54 16.60
CA ALA A 64 -2.37 5.71 15.44
C ALA A 64 -1.70 6.65 14.42
N PRO A 65 -1.46 6.21 13.18
CA PRO A 65 -0.84 7.04 12.16
C PRO A 65 -1.77 8.21 11.78
N LYS A 66 -1.20 9.26 11.20
CA LYS A 66 -1.97 10.26 10.45
C LYS A 66 -2.37 9.67 9.11
N LEU A 67 -3.48 10.12 8.54
CA LEU A 67 -3.89 9.80 7.17
C LEU A 67 -3.86 11.08 6.33
N THR A 68 -3.15 11.04 5.20
CA THR A 68 -3.19 12.09 4.19
C THR A 68 -3.80 11.54 2.92
N ILE A 69 -4.91 12.11 2.46
CA ILE A 69 -5.53 11.78 1.19
C ILE A 69 -5.02 12.74 0.11
N LEU A 70 -4.39 12.20 -0.91
CA LEU A 70 -4.06 12.94 -2.13
C LEU A 70 -5.37 13.17 -2.91
N VAL A 71 -5.78 14.42 -3.01
CA VAL A 71 -6.99 14.81 -3.75
C VAL A 71 -6.74 14.74 -5.25
N SER A 72 -5.53 15.11 -5.67
CA SER A 72 -5.12 14.98 -7.08
C SER A 72 -4.82 13.52 -7.41
N VAL A 73 -5.25 13.05 -8.59
CA VAL A 73 -4.88 11.73 -9.11
C VAL A 73 -3.43 11.80 -9.60
N MET A 74 -2.66 10.74 -9.35
CA MET A 74 -1.25 10.64 -9.69
C MET A 74 -1.06 9.79 -10.96
N GLU A 75 0.00 10.05 -11.71
CA GLU A 75 0.47 9.13 -12.75
C GLU A 75 1.41 8.10 -12.14
N TYR A 76 1.19 6.82 -12.47
CA TYR A 76 2.09 5.75 -12.10
C TYR A 76 3.06 5.46 -13.26
N GLU A 77 4.33 5.70 -13.01
CA GLU A 77 5.41 5.32 -13.92
C GLU A 77 6.12 4.07 -13.41
N GLN A 78 6.31 3.07 -14.29
CA GLN A 78 6.97 1.83 -13.92
C GLN A 78 8.42 2.10 -13.51
N GLY A 79 8.81 1.64 -12.34
CA GLY A 79 10.13 1.88 -11.76
C GLY A 79 10.23 3.19 -10.98
N GLY A 80 9.13 3.92 -10.85
CA GLY A 80 9.04 5.12 -10.02
C GLY A 80 9.36 4.82 -8.56
N ASP A 81 10.08 5.75 -7.96
CA ASP A 81 10.32 5.81 -6.53
C ASP A 81 9.02 6.15 -5.79
N VAL A 82 9.13 6.52 -4.52
CA VAL A 82 8.02 7.02 -3.72
C VAL A 82 7.53 8.43 -4.13
N GLU A 83 7.93 8.93 -5.29
CA GLU A 83 7.58 10.22 -5.86
C GLU A 83 6.79 10.05 -7.16
N TYR A 84 5.66 10.74 -7.26
CA TYR A 84 4.72 10.60 -8.36
C TYR A 84 4.24 11.96 -8.87
N LEU A 85 3.96 12.04 -10.16
CA LEU A 85 3.51 13.24 -10.84
C LEU A 85 1.99 13.41 -10.67
N ALA A 86 1.54 14.59 -10.27
CA ALA A 86 0.11 14.89 -10.17
C ALA A 86 -0.48 15.25 -11.53
N THR A 87 -1.71 14.75 -11.77
CA THR A 87 -2.54 15.16 -12.91
C THR A 87 -3.45 16.34 -12.54
N ASP A 88 -4.24 16.81 -13.47
CA ASP A 88 -5.31 17.79 -13.26
C ASP A 88 -6.61 17.14 -12.73
N GLU A 89 -6.71 15.81 -12.79
CA GLU A 89 -7.85 15.05 -12.26
C GLU A 89 -7.86 15.06 -10.73
N ARG A 90 -9.06 15.14 -10.15
CA ARG A 90 -9.25 15.21 -8.69
C ARG A 90 -10.36 14.28 -8.23
N LEU A 91 -10.17 13.75 -7.01
CA LEU A 91 -11.24 13.06 -6.29
C LEU A 91 -12.32 14.06 -5.89
N SER A 92 -13.58 13.65 -5.99
CA SER A 92 -14.72 14.41 -5.45
C SER A 92 -14.72 14.33 -3.91
N ASP A 93 -15.44 15.26 -3.27
CA ASP A 93 -15.63 15.19 -1.80
C ASP A 93 -16.33 13.89 -1.36
N ALA A 94 -17.24 13.35 -2.17
CA ALA A 94 -17.89 12.08 -1.92
C ALA A 94 -16.90 10.91 -1.97
N ASP A 95 -16.02 10.87 -2.98
CA ASP A 95 -14.96 9.86 -3.09
C ASP A 95 -14.02 9.90 -1.88
N ILE A 96 -13.62 11.12 -1.47
CA ILE A 96 -12.73 11.32 -0.33
C ILE A 96 -13.40 10.83 0.96
N ALA A 97 -14.66 11.20 1.18
CA ALA A 97 -15.41 10.80 2.36
C ALA A 97 -15.57 9.27 2.43
N GLU A 98 -15.85 8.62 1.29
CA GLU A 98 -15.95 7.17 1.20
C GLU A 98 -14.60 6.49 1.46
N LEU A 99 -13.52 6.98 0.85
CA LEU A 99 -12.16 6.46 1.04
C LEU A 99 -11.73 6.56 2.50
N VAL A 100 -11.94 7.70 3.14
CA VAL A 100 -11.62 7.90 4.57
C VAL A 100 -12.41 6.94 5.46
N ARG A 101 -13.71 6.77 5.21
CA ARG A 101 -14.55 5.83 5.95
C ARG A 101 -14.05 4.41 5.81
N ASP A 102 -13.82 3.92 4.58
CA ASP A 102 -13.38 2.55 4.33
C ASP A 102 -12.02 2.26 4.96
N LEU A 103 -11.07 3.23 4.89
CA LEU A 103 -9.77 3.09 5.53
C LEU A 103 -9.87 3.15 7.07
N THR A 104 -10.80 3.93 7.63
CA THR A 104 -11.00 4.00 9.10
C THR A 104 -11.63 2.71 9.62
N ASP A 105 -12.64 2.18 8.93
CA ASP A 105 -13.24 0.88 9.27
C ASP A 105 -12.21 -0.25 9.18
N GLY A 106 -11.39 -0.25 8.12
CA GLY A 106 -10.29 -1.19 7.94
C GLY A 106 -9.23 -1.08 9.04
N LEU A 107 -8.88 0.13 9.46
CA LEU A 107 -7.93 0.37 10.55
C LEU A 107 -8.41 -0.28 11.85
N ALA A 108 -9.65 -0.04 12.25
CA ALA A 108 -10.21 -0.62 13.46
C ALA A 108 -10.16 -2.15 13.43
N VAL A 109 -10.59 -2.76 12.32
CA VAL A 109 -10.59 -4.22 12.17
C VAL A 109 -9.18 -4.79 12.17
N LEU A 110 -8.27 -4.24 11.36
CA LEU A 110 -6.90 -4.75 11.19
C LEU A 110 -5.96 -4.42 12.34
N THR A 111 -6.38 -3.62 13.31
CA THR A 111 -5.64 -3.37 14.55
C THR A 111 -6.34 -3.95 15.78
N ALA A 112 -7.37 -4.78 15.59
CA ALA A 112 -8.22 -5.33 16.66
C ALA A 112 -8.71 -4.24 17.62
N ASN A 113 -9.15 -3.10 17.07
CA ASN A 113 -9.59 -1.89 17.79
C ASN A 113 -8.52 -1.27 18.72
N THR A 114 -7.23 -1.54 18.46
CA THR A 114 -6.15 -0.79 19.15
C THR A 114 -6.13 0.65 18.65
N PHE A 115 -6.44 0.87 17.37
CA PHE A 115 -6.70 2.16 16.77
C PHE A 115 -8.09 2.17 16.16
N GLU A 116 -9.01 2.90 16.74
CA GLU A 116 -10.37 3.05 16.22
C GLU A 116 -10.45 4.08 15.09
N GLN A 117 -9.49 5.02 15.08
CA GLN A 117 -9.39 6.07 14.07
C GLN A 117 -7.94 6.51 13.86
N PHE A 118 -7.67 7.15 12.74
CA PHE A 118 -6.40 7.83 12.50
C PHE A 118 -6.24 8.99 13.49
N SER A 119 -4.98 9.29 13.89
CA SER A 119 -4.72 10.41 14.82
C SER A 119 -5.10 11.77 14.23
N SER A 120 -5.08 11.89 12.92
CA SER A 120 -5.64 13.01 12.15
C SER A 120 -5.86 12.58 10.70
N VAL A 121 -6.80 13.25 10.02
CA VAL A 121 -7.03 13.10 8.58
C VAL A 121 -6.82 14.44 7.90
N SER A 122 -6.01 14.47 6.85
CA SER A 122 -5.75 15.65 6.04
C SER A 122 -6.00 15.36 4.56
N ARG A 123 -6.26 16.42 3.80
CA ARG A 123 -6.43 16.38 2.34
C ARG A 123 -5.34 17.24 1.72
N GLU A 124 -4.75 16.75 0.64
CA GLU A 124 -3.69 17.47 -0.07
C GLU A 124 -4.02 17.58 -1.55
N ILE A 125 -4.06 18.80 -2.03
CA ILE A 125 -4.18 19.11 -3.46
C ILE A 125 -2.77 19.41 -3.96
N VAL A 126 -2.33 18.61 -4.93
CA VAL A 126 -1.05 18.80 -5.61
C VAL A 126 -1.31 19.47 -6.95
N ALA A 127 -0.54 20.49 -7.29
CA ALA A 127 -0.66 21.14 -8.58
C ALA A 127 -0.34 20.16 -9.72
N ALA A 128 -1.10 20.20 -10.81
CA ALA A 128 -0.82 19.37 -11.98
C ALA A 128 0.61 19.61 -12.47
N GLY A 129 1.32 18.53 -12.78
CA GLY A 129 2.74 18.56 -13.17
C GLY A 129 3.73 18.67 -12.01
N ALA A 130 3.28 18.86 -10.77
CA ALA A 130 4.15 18.79 -9.60
C ALA A 130 4.29 17.35 -9.09
N THR A 131 5.44 17.03 -8.51
CA THR A 131 5.70 15.73 -7.89
C THR A 131 5.31 15.72 -6.42
N VAL A 132 4.84 14.58 -5.95
CA VAL A 132 4.54 14.33 -4.54
C VAL A 132 5.22 13.06 -4.05
N ARG A 133 5.77 13.13 -2.85
CA ARG A 133 6.32 11.96 -2.17
C ARG A 133 5.25 11.30 -1.31
N VAL A 134 5.04 9.99 -1.50
CA VAL A 134 4.07 9.20 -0.71
C VAL A 134 4.68 8.58 0.55
N SER A 135 6.00 8.41 0.60
CA SER A 135 6.69 7.93 1.81
C SER A 135 7.02 9.08 2.75
N ARG A 136 6.15 9.36 3.72
CA ARG A 136 6.29 10.48 4.66
C ARG A 136 6.28 9.99 6.10
N PRO A 137 7.09 10.58 7.00
CA PRO A 137 7.15 10.18 8.40
C PRO A 137 5.80 10.31 9.13
N ASP A 138 5.53 9.34 9.98
CA ASP A 138 4.41 9.30 10.93
C ASP A 138 3.00 9.35 10.30
N GLN A 139 2.89 9.00 9.02
CA GLN A 139 1.60 9.01 8.33
C GLN A 139 1.49 7.91 7.27
N ILE A 140 0.25 7.60 6.91
CA ILE A 140 -0.12 6.85 5.73
C ILE A 140 -0.60 7.85 4.68
N VAL A 141 -0.01 7.82 3.49
CA VAL A 141 -0.46 8.62 2.34
C VAL A 141 -1.25 7.71 1.42
N ALA A 142 -2.49 8.08 1.10
CA ALA A 142 -3.37 7.31 0.21
C ALA A 142 -3.83 8.17 -0.97
N GLY A 143 -3.91 7.56 -2.16
CA GLY A 143 -4.36 8.25 -3.37
C GLY A 143 -4.69 7.30 -4.51
N ARG A 144 -5.34 7.87 -5.56
CA ARG A 144 -5.62 7.19 -6.83
C ARG A 144 -4.49 7.44 -7.82
N PHE A 145 -4.19 6.40 -8.58
CA PHE A 145 -3.09 6.39 -9.55
C PHE A 145 -3.58 5.89 -10.90
N ASN A 146 -3.36 6.67 -11.94
CA ASN A 146 -3.57 6.24 -13.31
C ASN A 146 -2.45 5.29 -13.74
N GLY A 147 -2.77 4.29 -14.53
CA GLY A 147 -1.78 3.43 -15.18
C GLY A 147 -1.28 2.24 -14.37
N LEU A 148 -1.64 2.04 -13.09
CA LEU A 148 -1.24 0.87 -12.30
C LEU A 148 -1.59 -0.43 -13.02
N ARG A 149 -2.85 -0.58 -13.41
CA ARG A 149 -3.36 -1.78 -14.08
C ARG A 149 -2.73 -1.99 -15.46
N ARG A 150 -2.48 -0.92 -16.21
CA ARG A 150 -1.84 -0.99 -17.54
C ARG A 150 -0.37 -1.32 -17.46
N SER A 151 0.37 -0.70 -16.53
CA SER A 151 1.82 -0.78 -16.46
C SER A 151 2.31 -2.05 -15.74
N VAL A 152 1.67 -2.43 -14.63
CA VAL A 152 2.17 -3.50 -13.75
C VAL A 152 1.14 -4.58 -13.43
N LYS A 153 -0.04 -4.55 -14.09
CA LYS A 153 -1.11 -5.55 -13.92
C LYS A 153 -1.61 -5.68 -12.48
N THR A 154 -1.58 -4.59 -11.72
CA THR A 154 -2.02 -4.57 -10.33
C THR A 154 -3.15 -3.58 -10.11
N LEU A 155 -3.98 -3.85 -9.11
CA LEU A 155 -5.10 -3.01 -8.69
C LEU A 155 -4.70 -1.99 -7.63
N GLY A 156 -3.64 -2.28 -6.88
CA GLY A 156 -3.13 -1.41 -5.85
C GLY A 156 -1.77 -1.84 -5.34
N PHE A 157 -1.17 -0.96 -4.57
CA PHE A 157 0.02 -1.22 -3.78
C PHE A 157 -0.18 -0.66 -2.38
N GLY A 158 -0.01 -1.50 -1.38
CA GLY A 158 0.20 -1.08 0.00
C GLY A 158 1.68 -1.24 0.36
N GLY A 159 2.21 -0.31 1.12
CA GLY A 159 3.59 -0.40 1.51
C GLY A 159 3.90 0.35 2.79
N ARG A 160 5.07 0.04 3.35
CA ARG A 160 5.54 0.61 4.60
C ARG A 160 7.05 0.77 4.65
N ARG A 161 7.48 1.64 5.53
CA ARG A 161 8.86 1.71 6.01
C ARG A 161 8.88 1.40 7.50
N ALA A 162 9.71 0.43 7.90
CA ALA A 162 9.88 0.09 9.30
C ALA A 162 11.33 0.25 9.74
N ARG A 163 11.53 0.52 11.02
CA ARG A 163 12.84 0.44 11.68
C ARG A 163 13.21 -1.01 11.97
N LYS A 164 14.46 -1.24 12.34
CA LYS A 164 14.96 -2.59 12.73
C LYS A 164 14.21 -3.19 13.91
N ASP A 165 13.62 -2.37 14.78
CA ASP A 165 12.80 -2.81 15.92
C ASP A 165 11.34 -3.14 15.55
N GLY A 166 11.01 -3.17 14.27
CA GLY A 166 9.68 -3.42 13.75
C GLY A 166 8.72 -2.22 13.85
N THR A 167 9.17 -1.05 14.32
CA THR A 167 8.33 0.15 14.37
C THR A 167 8.13 0.72 12.97
N ILE A 168 6.89 0.77 12.50
CA ILE A 168 6.55 1.42 11.22
C ILE A 168 6.61 2.93 11.39
N THR A 169 7.23 3.59 10.44
CA THR A 169 7.45 5.04 10.44
C THR A 169 6.84 5.77 9.25
N ALA A 170 6.43 5.05 8.20
CA ALA A 170 5.72 5.61 7.05
C ALA A 170 4.90 4.51 6.38
N GLY A 171 3.76 4.87 5.81
CA GLY A 171 2.92 3.99 5.00
C GLY A 171 2.46 4.68 3.73
N ALA A 172 2.11 3.89 2.70
CA ALA A 172 1.52 4.38 1.47
C ALA A 172 0.46 3.40 0.95
N ILE A 173 -0.59 3.94 0.32
CA ILE A 173 -1.67 3.20 -0.34
C ILE A 173 -1.89 3.83 -1.71
N LEU A 174 -1.56 3.06 -2.75
CA LEU A 174 -1.72 3.45 -4.15
C LEU A 174 -2.87 2.61 -4.73
N LEU A 175 -3.92 3.25 -5.20
CA LEU A 175 -5.12 2.58 -5.73
C LEU A 175 -5.24 2.85 -7.22
N ASP A 176 -5.49 1.81 -8.03
CA ASP A 176 -5.79 2.01 -9.45
C ASP A 176 -7.04 2.88 -9.60
N SER A 177 -6.89 3.98 -10.32
CA SER A 177 -7.92 5.03 -10.43
C SER A 177 -9.22 4.49 -11.02
N GLU A 178 -9.17 3.65 -12.07
CA GLU A 178 -10.35 3.09 -12.70
C GLU A 178 -11.04 2.08 -11.78
N PHE A 179 -10.28 1.14 -11.21
CA PHE A 179 -10.85 0.12 -10.32
C PHE A 179 -11.46 0.73 -9.07
N ASP A 180 -10.75 1.64 -8.39
CA ASP A 180 -11.23 2.26 -7.15
C ASP A 180 -12.46 3.14 -7.38
N ARG A 181 -12.66 3.66 -8.59
CA ARG A 181 -13.83 4.46 -8.94
C ARG A 181 -15.06 3.61 -9.25
N THR A 182 -14.88 2.48 -9.94
CA THR A 182 -16.01 1.75 -10.57
C THR A 182 -16.32 0.40 -9.91
N SER A 183 -15.36 -0.23 -9.26
CA SER A 183 -15.54 -1.58 -8.73
C SER A 183 -16.36 -1.62 -7.44
N ALA A 184 -17.32 -2.56 -7.37
CA ALA A 184 -18.00 -2.89 -6.11
C ALA A 184 -17.03 -3.43 -5.03
N SER A 185 -15.89 -4.00 -5.44
CA SER A 185 -14.88 -4.55 -4.53
C SER A 185 -13.82 -3.54 -4.08
N ARG A 186 -13.99 -2.22 -4.38
CA ARG A 186 -13.00 -1.19 -3.99
C ARG A 186 -12.73 -1.13 -2.49
N ARG A 187 -13.74 -1.39 -1.64
CA ARG A 187 -13.55 -1.44 -0.18
C ARG A 187 -12.59 -2.56 0.22
N LEU A 188 -12.69 -3.74 -0.40
CA LEU A 188 -11.77 -4.85 -0.14
C LEU A 188 -10.34 -4.49 -0.56
N LEU A 189 -10.16 -3.85 -1.72
CA LEU A 189 -8.86 -3.34 -2.16
C LEU A 189 -8.29 -2.36 -1.13
N ARG A 190 -9.06 -1.34 -0.73
CA ARG A 190 -8.64 -0.33 0.26
C ARG A 190 -8.20 -0.95 1.57
N THR A 191 -8.97 -1.93 2.08
CA THR A 191 -8.68 -2.66 3.32
C THR A 191 -7.41 -3.52 3.18
N HIS A 192 -7.24 -4.21 2.05
CA HIS A 192 -6.05 -5.00 1.76
C HIS A 192 -4.78 -4.15 1.73
N GLU A 193 -4.78 -3.05 0.95
CA GLU A 193 -3.62 -2.17 0.84
C GLU A 193 -3.30 -1.45 2.16
N LEU A 194 -4.33 -1.13 2.94
CA LEU A 194 -4.15 -0.65 4.31
C LEU A 194 -3.45 -1.72 5.17
N GLY A 195 -3.79 -3.00 5.02
CA GLY A 195 -3.13 -4.09 5.72
C GLY A 195 -1.61 -4.07 5.52
N HIS A 196 -1.14 -3.87 4.28
CA HIS A 196 0.28 -3.73 3.98
C HIS A 196 0.91 -2.49 4.65
N ALA A 197 0.21 -1.36 4.62
CA ALA A 197 0.65 -0.14 5.29
C ALA A 197 0.67 -0.28 6.83
N LEU A 198 -0.09 -1.21 7.40
CA LEU A 198 -0.13 -1.54 8.82
C LEU A 198 0.91 -2.59 9.25
N GLY A 199 1.54 -3.29 8.30
CA GLY A 199 2.60 -4.23 8.60
C GLY A 199 2.37 -5.66 8.16
N TYR A 200 1.25 -5.97 7.53
CA TYR A 200 0.92 -7.32 7.08
C TYR A 200 1.53 -7.64 5.71
N ASN A 201 1.91 -8.90 5.55
CA ASN A 201 2.33 -9.47 4.28
C ASN A 201 1.20 -10.31 3.68
N HIS A 202 1.38 -10.75 2.43
CA HIS A 202 0.44 -11.68 1.82
C HIS A 202 0.36 -13.00 2.56
N VAL A 203 -0.83 -13.59 2.58
CA VAL A 203 -1.12 -14.94 3.07
C VAL A 203 -1.51 -15.82 1.89
N HIS A 204 -0.84 -16.95 1.72
CA HIS A 204 -1.12 -17.90 0.63
C HIS A 204 -1.75 -19.20 1.15
N SER A 205 -1.47 -19.55 2.39
CA SER A 205 -1.83 -20.82 2.99
C SER A 205 -3.23 -20.86 3.62
N ARG A 206 -3.93 -19.73 3.67
CA ARG A 206 -5.26 -19.61 4.30
C ARG A 206 -6.09 -18.49 3.67
N THR A 207 -7.41 -18.59 3.75
CA THR A 207 -8.34 -17.51 3.40
C THR A 207 -8.14 -16.32 4.34
N SER A 208 -7.85 -15.15 3.78
CA SER A 208 -7.53 -13.91 4.50
C SER A 208 -7.82 -12.72 3.59
N ILE A 209 -8.13 -11.56 4.19
CA ILE A 209 -8.13 -10.29 3.45
C ILE A 209 -6.75 -10.02 2.81
N MET A 210 -5.68 -10.57 3.40
CA MET A 210 -4.31 -10.43 2.89
C MET A 210 -3.92 -11.47 1.83
N ASN A 211 -4.87 -12.19 1.22
CA ASN A 211 -4.55 -12.99 0.04
C ASN A 211 -4.14 -12.08 -1.13
N PRO A 212 -3.16 -12.48 -1.98
CA PRO A 212 -2.66 -11.64 -3.08
C PRO A 212 -3.68 -11.47 -4.23
N ARG A 213 -4.92 -11.77 -3.97
CA ARG A 213 -6.08 -11.63 -4.87
C ARG A 213 -7.25 -11.08 -4.08
N ILE A 214 -7.94 -10.10 -4.64
CA ILE A 214 -9.18 -9.59 -4.07
C ILE A 214 -10.21 -10.73 -3.93
N GLY A 215 -10.85 -10.86 -2.77
CA GLY A 215 -11.89 -11.88 -2.69
C GLY A 215 -12.70 -11.97 -1.41
N VAL A 216 -12.15 -11.65 -0.27
CA VAL A 216 -12.84 -11.90 1.01
C VAL A 216 -12.76 -10.71 1.95
N GLU A 217 -13.81 -10.54 2.74
CA GLU A 217 -13.81 -9.63 3.90
C GLU A 217 -12.87 -10.15 4.99
N PRO A 218 -12.36 -9.27 5.86
CA PRO A 218 -11.61 -9.69 7.05
C PRO A 218 -12.38 -10.72 7.87
N ASN A 219 -11.73 -11.81 8.23
CA ASN A 219 -12.30 -12.94 8.95
C ASN A 219 -11.69 -13.15 10.34
N ASP A 220 -12.04 -14.22 11.04
CA ASP A 220 -11.53 -14.50 12.39
C ASP A 220 -10.02 -14.74 12.42
N PHE A 221 -9.43 -15.27 11.35
CA PHE A 221 -7.98 -15.42 11.23
C PHE A 221 -7.31 -14.03 11.16
N ASP A 222 -7.83 -13.12 10.36
CA ASP A 222 -7.30 -11.75 10.25
C ASP A 222 -7.40 -11.01 11.59
N ARG A 223 -8.50 -11.20 12.33
CA ARG A 223 -8.67 -10.65 13.68
C ARG A 223 -7.69 -11.24 14.68
N ALA A 224 -7.43 -12.56 14.63
CA ALA A 224 -6.45 -13.21 15.49
C ALA A 224 -5.03 -12.68 15.21
N ALA A 225 -4.65 -12.50 13.94
CA ALA A 225 -3.40 -11.89 13.55
C ALA A 225 -3.27 -10.44 14.05
N ALA A 226 -4.35 -9.65 13.97
CA ALA A 226 -4.40 -8.29 14.48
C ALA A 226 -4.21 -8.22 16.01
N LEU A 227 -4.82 -9.13 16.76
CA LEU A 227 -4.60 -9.25 18.21
C LEU A 227 -3.13 -9.52 18.54
N ILE A 228 -2.47 -10.43 17.83
CA ILE A 228 -1.05 -10.74 18.01
C ILE A 228 -0.19 -9.51 17.67
N ALA A 229 -0.47 -8.85 16.54
CA ALA A 229 0.33 -7.72 16.08
C ALA A 229 0.23 -6.50 16.99
N PHE A 230 -0.97 -6.18 17.50
CA PHE A 230 -1.23 -4.89 18.16
C PHE A 230 -1.47 -4.96 19.67
N ARG A 231 -2.00 -6.06 20.20
CA ARG A 231 -2.30 -6.18 21.64
C ARG A 231 -1.23 -6.89 22.46
N VAL A 232 -0.40 -7.73 21.83
CA VAL A 232 0.73 -8.35 22.55
C VAL A 232 1.78 -7.28 22.82
N PRO A 233 2.22 -7.07 24.10
CA PRO A 233 3.34 -6.19 24.41
C PRO A 233 4.55 -6.57 23.56
N ALA A 234 5.31 -5.58 23.08
CA ALA A 234 6.55 -5.87 22.39
C ALA A 234 7.41 -6.76 23.32
N PHE A 235 7.79 -7.92 22.83
CA PHE A 235 8.75 -8.79 23.54
C PHE A 235 10.00 -7.95 23.76
N VAL A 236 10.21 -7.55 25.00
CA VAL A 236 11.47 -6.92 25.39
C VAL A 236 12.50 -8.04 25.27
N ALA A 237 13.26 -8.04 24.17
CA ALA A 237 14.43 -8.89 24.08
C ALA A 237 15.33 -8.50 25.26
N SER A 238 15.30 -9.31 26.30
CA SER A 238 16.27 -9.22 27.40
C SER A 238 17.66 -9.39 26.78
N ARG A 239 18.48 -8.37 26.97
CA ARG A 239 19.90 -8.33 26.59
C ARG A 239 20.68 -9.38 27.31
#